data_3f584ab0f0f9639ad114736639a3258e
#
_entry.id   3f584ab0f0f9639ad114736639a3258e
#
_cell.length_a   1.000
_cell.length_b   1.000
_cell.length_c   1.000
_cell.angle_alpha   90.00
_cell.angle_beta   90.00
_cell.angle_gamma   90.00
#
_symmetry.space_group_name_H-M   'P 1'
#
loop_
_entity.id
_entity.type
_entity.pdbx_description
1 polymer ?
#
loop_
_entity_poly.entity_id
_entity_poly.type
_entity_poly.pdbx_seq_one_letter_code
_entity_poly.pdbx_strand_id
1 'polypeptide(L)'
;MPLTSPRAMFERAYKEGYAIGAFNVNNMEIIQGIMEAGTEEKAPLILQVSAGARKYAGQNYIEAGLLEADLPVVLHLDHGADFDICKACVDGGFTSVMIDGSHHSFEDNIAVTKRVVEYAHAHGVWVEAELGRLAGVEEDVSSEHSIYTDPDQAVEFVERSGCDSLAIAIGTSHGAYKFKGEAKLDF
;
A
#
# COMPACT_ATOMS: atom_id res chain seq x y z
N MET A 1 -6.35 10.07 18.61
CA MET A 1 -5.62 8.91 18.05
C MET A 1 -5.69 8.99 16.55
N PRO A 2 -4.58 9.16 15.88
CA PRO A 2 -4.58 9.55 14.48
C PRO A 2 -4.73 8.39 13.46
N LEU A 3 -4.52 7.13 13.87
CA LEU A 3 -4.64 5.98 12.96
C LEU A 3 -6.09 5.75 12.55
N THR A 4 -6.32 5.74 11.23
CA THR A 4 -7.66 5.59 10.65
C THR A 4 -7.65 4.60 9.49
N SER A 5 -8.82 4.08 9.14
CA SER A 5 -9.00 3.33 7.90
C SER A 5 -8.92 4.29 6.70
N PRO A 6 -8.32 3.89 5.58
CA PRO A 6 -8.24 4.72 4.38
C PRO A 6 -9.59 4.95 3.70
N ARG A 7 -10.64 4.19 4.01
CA ARG A 7 -11.95 4.24 3.34
C ARG A 7 -12.48 5.65 3.13
N ALA A 8 -12.69 6.39 4.23
CA ALA A 8 -13.24 7.75 4.15
C ALA A 8 -12.32 8.73 3.41
N MET A 9 -11.00 8.52 3.51
CA MET A 9 -9.99 9.32 2.81
C MET A 9 -10.07 9.07 1.29
N PHE A 10 -10.14 7.82 0.86
CA PHE A 10 -10.24 7.45 -0.56
C PHE A 10 -11.58 7.86 -1.17
N GLU A 11 -12.69 7.64 -0.47
CA GLU A 11 -14.02 8.09 -0.93
C GLU A 11 -14.05 9.60 -1.16
N ARG A 12 -13.46 10.37 -0.25
CA ARG A 12 -13.36 11.82 -0.37
C ARG A 12 -12.44 12.22 -1.52
N ALA A 13 -11.24 11.64 -1.61
CA ALA A 13 -10.27 11.92 -2.65
C ALA A 13 -10.86 11.66 -4.05
N TYR A 14 -11.54 10.53 -4.21
CA TYR A 14 -12.21 10.18 -5.46
C TYR A 14 -13.30 11.19 -5.83
N LYS A 15 -14.16 11.55 -4.87
CA LYS A 15 -15.26 12.50 -5.08
C LYS A 15 -14.79 13.91 -5.39
N GLU A 16 -13.72 14.35 -4.75
CA GLU A 16 -13.18 15.71 -4.89
C GLU A 16 -12.07 15.82 -5.95
N GLY A 17 -11.62 14.69 -6.54
CA GLY A 17 -10.66 14.64 -7.65
C GLY A 17 -9.22 14.98 -7.25
N TYR A 18 -8.74 14.50 -6.09
CA TYR A 18 -7.35 14.65 -5.67
C TYR A 18 -6.73 13.30 -5.28
N ALA A 19 -5.40 13.25 -5.22
CA ALA A 19 -4.64 12.09 -4.77
C ALA A 19 -4.20 12.25 -3.31
N ILE A 20 -4.07 11.12 -2.61
CA ILE A 20 -3.48 11.06 -1.26
C ILE A 20 -2.06 10.54 -1.38
N GLY A 21 -1.11 11.23 -0.77
CA GLY A 21 0.29 10.80 -0.74
C GLY A 21 0.48 9.58 0.15
N ALA A 22 1.20 8.59 -0.37
CA ALA A 22 1.68 7.44 0.38
C ALA A 22 3.22 7.48 0.42
N PHE A 23 3.78 7.45 1.63
CA PHE A 23 5.19 7.74 1.86
C PHE A 23 5.88 6.59 2.58
N ASN A 24 6.96 6.09 1.98
CA ASN A 24 7.77 5.03 2.59
C ASN A 24 8.53 5.57 3.80
N VAL A 25 8.46 4.84 4.91
CA VAL A 25 9.12 5.20 6.16
C VAL A 25 10.02 4.08 6.67
N ASN A 26 11.27 4.42 6.96
CA ASN A 26 12.29 3.47 7.39
C ASN A 26 12.92 3.84 8.75
N ASN A 27 12.78 5.07 9.20
CA ASN A 27 13.33 5.56 10.46
C ASN A 27 12.49 6.70 11.04
N MET A 28 12.81 7.10 12.27
CA MET A 28 12.05 8.12 13.00
C MET A 28 12.14 9.50 12.35
N GLU A 29 13.30 9.86 11.81
CA GLU A 29 13.53 11.17 11.20
C GLU A 29 12.65 11.39 9.96
N ILE A 30 12.48 10.34 9.15
CA ILE A 30 11.56 10.36 7.99
C ILE A 30 10.11 10.49 8.47
N ILE A 31 9.70 9.73 9.49
CA ILE A 31 8.36 9.83 10.05
C ILE A 31 8.09 11.24 10.55
N GLN A 32 9.02 11.83 11.33
CA GLN A 32 8.87 13.17 11.85
C GLN A 32 8.71 14.21 10.73
N GLY A 33 9.58 14.18 9.71
CA GLY A 33 9.49 15.11 8.59
C GLY A 33 8.19 15.01 7.80
N ILE A 34 7.70 13.79 7.56
CA ILE A 34 6.41 13.56 6.88
C ILE A 34 5.24 14.07 7.75
N MET A 35 5.28 13.79 9.06
CA MET A 35 4.23 14.21 9.97
C MET A 35 4.18 15.74 10.16
N GLU A 36 5.34 16.41 10.21
CA GLU A 36 5.45 17.87 10.25
C GLU A 36 4.83 18.48 8.98
N ALA A 37 5.27 18.02 7.80
CA ALA A 37 4.75 18.50 6.52
C ALA A 37 3.23 18.27 6.38
N GLY A 38 2.75 17.09 6.74
CA GLY A 38 1.33 16.77 6.71
C GLY A 38 0.51 17.65 7.65
N THR A 39 1.07 17.99 8.81
CA THR A 39 0.42 18.91 9.77
C THR A 39 0.36 20.34 9.26
N GLU A 40 1.44 20.85 8.68
CA GLU A 40 1.48 22.18 8.06
C GLU A 40 0.48 22.31 6.92
N GLU A 41 0.43 21.30 6.04
CA GLU A 41 -0.45 21.27 4.87
C GLU A 41 -1.89 20.81 5.20
N LYS A 42 -2.14 20.34 6.42
CA LYS A 42 -3.42 19.74 6.85
C LYS A 42 -3.87 18.61 5.93
N ALA A 43 -2.92 17.83 5.45
CA ALA A 43 -3.12 16.78 4.48
C ALA A 43 -3.21 15.40 5.16
N PRO A 44 -4.21 14.57 4.84
CA PRO A 44 -4.22 13.18 5.28
C PRO A 44 -3.07 12.40 4.64
N LEU A 45 -2.52 11.43 5.38
CA LEU A 45 -1.30 10.72 5.00
C LEU A 45 -1.49 9.20 5.04
N ILE A 46 -0.78 8.51 4.14
CA ILE A 46 -0.52 7.07 4.22
C ILE A 46 0.97 6.88 4.48
N LEU A 47 1.31 6.24 5.59
CA LEU A 47 2.69 5.84 5.90
C LEU A 47 2.86 4.39 5.50
N GLN A 48 3.71 4.14 4.49
CA GLN A 48 4.00 2.84 3.94
C GLN A 48 5.19 2.22 4.64
N VAL A 49 5.00 1.01 5.12
CA VAL A 49 6.03 0.24 5.84
C VAL A 49 6.23 -1.08 5.13
N SER A 50 7.36 -1.23 4.46
CA SER A 50 7.75 -2.50 3.87
C SER A 50 8.14 -3.54 4.92
N ALA A 51 8.23 -4.80 4.49
CA ALA A 51 8.73 -5.88 5.35
C ALA A 51 10.15 -5.57 5.87
N GLY A 52 11.02 -5.01 5.01
CA GLY A 52 12.38 -4.58 5.35
C GLY A 52 12.40 -3.46 6.38
N ALA A 53 11.61 -2.41 6.18
CA ALA A 53 11.48 -1.30 7.12
C ALA A 53 10.96 -1.76 8.49
N ARG A 54 9.95 -2.64 8.50
CA ARG A 54 9.40 -3.24 9.73
C ARG A 54 10.45 -4.05 10.49
N LYS A 55 11.27 -4.83 9.78
CA LYS A 55 12.36 -5.60 10.38
C LYS A 55 13.46 -4.69 10.95
N TYR A 56 13.77 -3.59 10.27
CA TYR A 56 14.80 -2.64 10.69
C TYR A 56 14.37 -1.81 11.89
N ALA A 57 13.24 -1.15 11.81
CA ALA A 57 12.79 -0.19 12.82
C ALA A 57 12.06 -0.85 14.02
N GLY A 58 11.46 -2.03 13.80
CA GLY A 58 10.55 -2.64 14.77
C GLY A 58 9.18 -1.95 14.80
N GLN A 59 8.13 -2.71 15.00
CA GLN A 59 6.75 -2.22 14.94
C GLN A 59 6.46 -1.11 15.96
N ASN A 60 6.88 -1.26 17.19
CA ASN A 60 6.62 -0.29 18.27
C ASN A 60 7.23 1.10 17.99
N TYR A 61 8.29 1.17 17.18
CA TYR A 61 8.94 2.43 16.84
C TYR A 61 8.11 3.25 15.84
N ILE A 62 7.48 2.56 14.92
CA ILE A 62 6.62 3.18 13.91
C ILE A 62 5.36 3.73 14.57
N GLU A 63 4.76 2.96 15.46
CA GLU A 63 3.58 3.38 16.24
C GLU A 63 3.88 4.59 17.14
N ALA A 64 5.05 4.62 17.79
CA ALA A 64 5.43 5.71 18.70
C ALA A 64 5.54 7.07 17.97
N GLY A 65 6.01 7.08 16.71
CA GLY A 65 6.10 8.32 15.91
C GLY A 65 4.75 8.91 15.50
N LEU A 66 3.67 8.16 15.67
CA LEU A 66 2.32 8.53 15.21
C LEU A 66 1.41 9.07 16.33
N LEU A 67 1.83 8.98 17.60
CA LEU A 67 0.96 9.20 18.76
C LEU A 67 0.51 10.67 18.96
N GLU A 68 1.18 11.65 18.36
CA GLU A 68 0.96 13.08 18.61
C GLU A 68 0.32 13.86 17.44
N ALA A 69 -0.13 13.18 16.40
CA ALA A 69 -0.66 13.88 15.22
C ALA A 69 -2.17 14.14 15.28
N ASP A 70 -2.57 15.35 14.92
CA ASP A 70 -3.97 15.80 14.81
C ASP A 70 -4.56 15.62 13.40
N LEU A 71 -3.94 14.82 12.54
CA LEU A 71 -4.39 14.54 11.19
C LEU A 71 -4.70 13.05 10.98
N PRO A 72 -5.58 12.71 10.02
CA PRO A 72 -5.84 11.32 9.69
C PRO A 72 -4.60 10.65 9.07
N VAL A 73 -4.12 9.59 9.71
CA VAL A 73 -2.97 8.80 9.24
C VAL A 73 -3.38 7.35 9.07
N VAL A 74 -3.02 6.78 7.92
CA VAL A 74 -3.11 5.34 7.65
C VAL A 74 -1.74 4.72 7.84
N LEU A 75 -1.66 3.66 8.65
CA LEU A 75 -0.48 2.82 8.73
C LEU A 75 -0.70 1.61 7.83
N HIS A 76 0.12 1.50 6.79
CA HIS A 76 -0.04 0.59 5.68
C HIS A 76 1.17 -0.35 5.53
N LEU A 77 0.93 -1.66 5.44
CA LEU A 77 1.94 -2.62 5.00
C LEU A 77 2.08 -2.52 3.48
N ASP A 78 3.29 -2.23 3.01
CA ASP A 78 3.65 -2.14 1.60
C ASP A 78 4.27 -3.45 1.12
N HIS A 79 3.81 -3.99 0.01
CA HIS A 79 4.27 -5.25 -0.62
C HIS A 79 4.39 -6.44 0.36
N GLY A 80 3.30 -6.81 1.02
CA GLY A 80 3.24 -8.03 1.83
C GLY A 80 3.41 -9.28 0.95
N ALA A 81 4.46 -10.05 1.20
CA ALA A 81 4.82 -11.20 0.38
C ALA A 81 3.90 -12.42 0.54
N ASP A 82 3.19 -12.52 1.66
CA ASP A 82 2.34 -13.64 1.99
C ASP A 82 1.26 -13.31 3.02
N PHE A 83 0.38 -14.27 3.27
CA PHE A 83 -0.66 -14.15 4.28
C PHE A 83 -0.13 -13.91 5.69
N ASP A 84 0.98 -14.52 6.06
CA ASP A 84 1.46 -14.49 7.44
C ASP A 84 2.00 -13.11 7.82
N ILE A 85 2.67 -12.42 6.90
CA ILE A 85 3.10 -11.04 7.13
C ILE A 85 1.91 -10.08 7.19
N CYS A 86 0.93 -10.23 6.29
CA CYS A 86 -0.30 -9.44 6.32
C CYS A 86 -1.04 -9.62 7.65
N LYS A 87 -1.22 -10.89 8.07
CA LYS A 87 -1.81 -11.23 9.37
C LYS A 87 -1.06 -10.58 10.51
N ALA A 88 0.27 -10.69 10.53
CA ALA A 88 1.08 -10.11 11.61
C ALA A 88 0.99 -8.58 11.67
N CYS A 89 0.80 -7.90 10.55
CA CYS A 89 0.56 -6.45 10.52
C CYS A 89 -0.85 -6.10 11.01
N VAL A 90 -1.88 -6.85 10.61
CA VAL A 90 -3.25 -6.69 11.12
C VAL A 90 -3.28 -6.85 12.65
N ASP A 91 -2.68 -7.92 13.16
CA ASP A 91 -2.59 -8.18 14.61
C ASP A 91 -1.78 -7.10 15.34
N GLY A 92 -0.85 -6.46 14.63
CA GLY A 92 0.00 -5.39 15.12
C GLY A 92 -0.59 -3.99 15.00
N GLY A 93 -1.87 -3.82 14.66
CA GLY A 93 -2.56 -2.53 14.66
C GLY A 93 -2.43 -1.72 13.37
N PHE A 94 -1.95 -2.30 12.29
CA PHE A 94 -1.99 -1.66 10.97
C PHE A 94 -3.45 -1.45 10.54
N THR A 95 -3.74 -0.31 9.94
CA THR A 95 -5.11 0.03 9.48
C THR A 95 -5.33 -0.29 8.00
N SER A 96 -4.25 -0.66 7.31
CA SER A 96 -4.26 -1.11 5.91
C SER A 96 -3.11 -2.08 5.65
N VAL A 97 -3.32 -3.08 4.82
CA VAL A 97 -2.30 -4.02 4.37
C VAL A 97 -2.39 -4.25 2.87
N MET A 98 -1.24 -4.36 2.19
CA MET A 98 -1.16 -4.80 0.81
C MET A 98 -0.64 -6.23 0.74
N ILE A 99 -1.34 -7.08 0.01
CA ILE A 99 -0.84 -8.40 -0.41
C ILE A 99 -0.37 -8.32 -1.85
N ASP A 100 0.90 -8.57 -2.08
CA ASP A 100 1.48 -8.61 -3.41
C ASP A 100 1.55 -10.05 -3.93
N GLY A 101 0.48 -10.46 -4.61
CA GLY A 101 0.40 -11.74 -5.32
C GLY A 101 0.71 -11.64 -6.81
N SER A 102 1.24 -10.52 -7.31
CA SER A 102 1.46 -10.25 -8.74
C SER A 102 2.41 -11.24 -9.42
N HIS A 103 3.26 -11.92 -8.65
CA HIS A 103 4.18 -12.94 -9.13
C HIS A 103 3.56 -14.35 -9.26
N HIS A 104 2.36 -14.55 -8.74
CA HIS A 104 1.58 -15.78 -8.89
C HIS A 104 0.79 -15.82 -10.20
N SER A 105 0.12 -16.95 -10.45
CA SER A 105 -0.93 -17.01 -11.47
C SER A 105 -2.12 -16.12 -11.07
N PHE A 106 -2.95 -15.72 -12.04
CA PHE A 106 -4.15 -14.92 -11.78
C PHE A 106 -5.06 -15.56 -10.73
N GLU A 107 -5.29 -16.88 -10.84
CA GLU A 107 -6.12 -17.64 -9.89
C GLU A 107 -5.50 -17.73 -8.48
N ASP A 108 -4.18 -17.95 -8.40
CA ASP A 108 -3.50 -18.04 -7.13
C ASP A 108 -3.41 -16.64 -6.45
N ASN A 109 -3.25 -15.58 -7.25
CA ASN A 109 -3.29 -14.21 -6.74
C ASN A 109 -4.66 -13.88 -6.13
N ILE A 110 -5.76 -14.23 -6.84
CA ILE A 110 -7.12 -14.09 -6.29
C ILE A 110 -7.26 -14.88 -4.99
N ALA A 111 -6.78 -16.12 -4.96
CA ALA A 111 -6.94 -16.99 -3.80
C ALA A 111 -6.21 -16.47 -2.56
N VAL A 112 -4.95 -16.03 -2.71
CA VAL A 112 -4.18 -15.47 -1.59
C VAL A 112 -4.76 -14.14 -1.12
N THR A 113 -5.15 -13.28 -2.06
CA THR A 113 -5.78 -11.98 -1.76
C THR A 113 -7.07 -12.18 -0.97
N LYS A 114 -7.96 -13.06 -1.44
CA LYS A 114 -9.22 -13.37 -0.75
C LYS A 114 -8.99 -13.85 0.69
N ARG A 115 -8.00 -14.70 0.90
CA ARG A 115 -7.64 -15.17 2.25
C ARG A 115 -7.21 -14.02 3.16
N VAL A 116 -6.44 -13.06 2.64
CA VAL A 116 -6.04 -11.86 3.40
C VAL A 116 -7.25 -10.98 3.68
N VAL A 117 -8.12 -10.77 2.67
CA VAL A 117 -9.36 -9.99 2.79
C VAL A 117 -10.26 -10.55 3.90
N GLU A 118 -10.51 -11.85 3.90
CA GLU A 118 -11.34 -12.50 4.91
C GLU A 118 -10.80 -12.26 6.33
N TYR A 119 -9.49 -12.35 6.51
CA TYR A 119 -8.86 -12.10 7.81
C TYR A 119 -8.88 -10.62 8.19
N ALA A 120 -8.43 -9.74 7.31
CA ALA A 120 -8.28 -8.31 7.56
C ALA A 120 -9.64 -7.63 7.80
N HIS A 121 -10.65 -7.95 7.00
CA HIS A 121 -12.01 -7.40 7.17
C HIS A 121 -12.66 -7.80 8.50
N ALA A 122 -12.38 -9.02 9.01
CA ALA A 122 -12.84 -9.41 10.35
C ALA A 122 -12.25 -8.53 11.47
N HIS A 123 -11.15 -7.83 11.20
CA HIS A 123 -10.49 -6.90 12.12
C HIS A 123 -10.70 -5.42 11.73
N GLY A 124 -11.51 -5.13 10.71
CA GLY A 124 -11.77 -3.77 10.23
C GLY A 124 -10.62 -3.12 9.48
N VAL A 125 -9.68 -3.92 8.97
CA VAL A 125 -8.48 -3.47 8.23
C VAL A 125 -8.72 -3.51 6.74
N TRP A 126 -8.30 -2.46 6.03
CA TRP A 126 -8.36 -2.30 4.57
C TRP A 126 -7.35 -3.19 3.86
N VAL A 127 -7.73 -3.75 2.72
CA VAL A 127 -6.84 -4.60 1.92
C VAL A 127 -6.62 -4.01 0.54
N GLU A 128 -5.36 -3.77 0.21
CA GLU A 128 -4.88 -3.52 -1.14
C GLU A 128 -4.34 -4.82 -1.74
N ALA A 129 -4.45 -4.96 -3.05
CA ALA A 129 -3.83 -6.04 -3.80
C ALA A 129 -3.08 -5.47 -5.01
N GLU A 130 -2.29 -6.31 -5.69
CA GLU A 130 -1.57 -5.92 -6.91
C GLU A 130 -1.92 -6.83 -8.08
N LEU A 131 -2.18 -6.21 -9.24
CA LEU A 131 -2.38 -6.90 -10.51
C LEU A 131 -1.56 -6.23 -11.61
N GLY A 132 -0.78 -7.03 -12.32
CA GLY A 132 0.25 -6.56 -13.23
C GLY A 132 1.60 -6.45 -12.51
N ARG A 133 2.65 -6.06 -13.21
CA ARG A 133 3.99 -5.83 -12.66
C ARG A 133 4.67 -4.68 -13.36
N LEU A 134 5.32 -3.82 -12.61
CA LEU A 134 6.17 -2.77 -13.14
C LEU A 134 7.64 -3.21 -13.15
N ALA A 135 8.39 -2.80 -14.18
CA ALA A 135 9.83 -2.97 -14.19
C ALA A 135 10.48 -2.05 -13.16
N GLY A 136 11.60 -2.50 -12.58
CA GLY A 136 12.39 -1.76 -11.59
C GLY A 136 12.73 -2.58 -10.36
N VAL A 137 13.33 -1.91 -9.40
CA VAL A 137 13.70 -2.49 -8.11
C VAL A 137 13.24 -1.57 -7.00
N GLU A 138 12.48 -2.08 -6.06
CA GLU A 138 12.06 -1.42 -4.84
C GLU A 138 12.16 -2.41 -3.68
N GLU A 139 13.13 -2.20 -2.82
CA GLU A 139 13.47 -3.10 -1.70
C GLU A 139 13.56 -4.58 -2.13
N ASP A 140 12.61 -5.41 -1.73
CA ASP A 140 12.60 -6.86 -2.01
C ASP A 140 11.82 -7.20 -3.31
N VAL A 141 11.23 -6.20 -3.99
CA VAL A 141 10.46 -6.38 -5.23
C VAL A 141 11.32 -6.00 -6.44
N SER A 142 11.45 -6.90 -7.40
CA SER A 142 12.16 -6.63 -8.64
C SER A 142 11.51 -7.31 -9.84
N SER A 143 11.48 -6.60 -10.98
CA SER A 143 11.07 -7.15 -12.26
C SER A 143 11.89 -6.55 -13.40
N GLU A 144 12.34 -7.39 -14.34
CA GLU A 144 13.06 -6.95 -15.53
C GLU A 144 12.11 -6.35 -16.59
N HIS A 145 10.86 -6.77 -16.60
CA HIS A 145 9.86 -6.34 -17.58
C HIS A 145 8.55 -5.97 -16.92
N SER A 146 7.90 -4.94 -17.45
CA SER A 146 6.53 -4.59 -17.06
C SER A 146 5.53 -5.53 -17.71
N ILE A 147 4.51 -5.93 -16.95
CA ILE A 147 3.31 -6.62 -17.41
C ILE A 147 2.15 -5.71 -17.02
N TYR A 148 1.60 -5.00 -18.00
CA TYR A 148 0.51 -4.05 -17.73
C TYR A 148 -0.77 -4.77 -17.35
N THR A 149 -1.54 -4.10 -16.51
CA THR A 149 -2.81 -4.63 -16.02
C THR A 149 -3.85 -4.55 -17.13
N ASP A 150 -4.50 -5.67 -17.41
CA ASP A 150 -5.66 -5.73 -18.29
C ASP A 150 -6.90 -5.22 -17.55
N PRO A 151 -7.64 -4.23 -18.09
CA PRO A 151 -8.80 -3.64 -17.41
C PRO A 151 -9.93 -4.63 -17.11
N ASP A 152 -10.19 -5.59 -17.99
CA ASP A 152 -11.24 -6.60 -17.78
C ASP A 152 -10.82 -7.59 -16.67
N GLN A 153 -9.54 -7.96 -16.64
CA GLN A 153 -8.98 -8.76 -15.55
C GLN A 153 -9.00 -8.00 -14.22
N ALA A 154 -8.79 -6.67 -14.23
CA ALA A 154 -8.87 -5.87 -13.02
C ALA A 154 -10.28 -5.92 -12.39
N VAL A 155 -11.31 -5.80 -13.20
CA VAL A 155 -12.71 -5.92 -12.73
C VAL A 155 -12.97 -7.30 -12.12
N GLU A 156 -12.64 -8.37 -12.87
CA GLU A 156 -12.81 -9.75 -12.39
C GLU A 156 -12.03 -10.01 -11.11
N PHE A 157 -10.78 -9.51 -11.02
CA PHE A 157 -9.92 -9.67 -9.86
C PHE A 157 -10.55 -9.06 -8.61
N VAL A 158 -11.00 -7.80 -8.69
CA VAL A 158 -11.61 -7.09 -7.54
C VAL A 158 -12.90 -7.78 -7.10
N GLU A 159 -13.76 -8.17 -8.04
CA GLU A 159 -15.02 -8.85 -7.71
C GLU A 159 -14.80 -10.21 -7.03
N ARG A 160 -13.79 -10.97 -7.46
CA ARG A 160 -13.53 -12.32 -6.95
C ARG A 160 -12.69 -12.33 -5.68
N SER A 161 -11.73 -11.43 -5.54
CA SER A 161 -10.86 -11.32 -4.36
C SER A 161 -11.52 -10.57 -3.22
N GLY A 162 -12.33 -9.55 -3.54
CA GLY A 162 -12.97 -8.66 -2.57
C GLY A 162 -12.02 -7.62 -1.96
N CYS A 163 -10.86 -7.36 -2.58
CA CYS A 163 -9.94 -6.30 -2.11
C CYS A 163 -10.61 -4.92 -2.20
N ASP A 164 -10.17 -4.01 -1.36
CA ASP A 164 -10.74 -2.66 -1.24
C ASP A 164 -10.08 -1.66 -2.19
N SER A 165 -8.81 -1.87 -2.54
CA SER A 165 -8.04 -1.11 -3.52
C SER A 165 -7.11 -2.02 -4.33
N LEU A 166 -6.72 -1.57 -5.53
CA LEU A 166 -5.89 -2.34 -6.44
C LEU A 166 -4.76 -1.47 -6.98
N ALA A 167 -3.53 -1.90 -6.75
CA ALA A 167 -2.35 -1.37 -7.43
C ALA A 167 -2.29 -1.96 -8.84
N ILE A 168 -2.23 -1.08 -9.85
CA ILE A 168 -2.23 -1.44 -11.27
C ILE A 168 -0.95 -0.97 -11.96
N ALA A 169 -0.47 -1.76 -12.92
CA ALA A 169 0.69 -1.44 -13.73
C ALA A 169 0.25 -0.74 -15.02
N ILE A 170 0.46 0.58 -15.12
CA ILE A 170 -0.02 1.42 -16.24
C ILE A 170 1.07 2.30 -16.87
N GLY A 171 2.34 2.02 -16.67
CA GLY A 171 3.42 2.76 -17.36
C GLY A 171 4.36 3.56 -16.46
N THR A 172 4.33 3.36 -15.17
CA THR A 172 5.34 3.85 -14.22
C THR A 172 6.47 2.83 -14.02
N SER A 173 7.33 3.01 -13.02
CA SER A 173 8.37 2.06 -12.62
C SER A 173 8.61 2.14 -11.13
N HIS A 174 9.06 1.04 -10.54
CA HIS A 174 9.50 1.01 -9.15
C HIS A 174 10.83 1.74 -8.93
N GLY A 175 11.07 2.15 -7.69
CA GLY A 175 12.34 2.66 -7.18
C GLY A 175 12.65 4.10 -7.55
N ALA A 176 13.78 4.58 -7.00
CA ALA A 176 14.26 5.96 -7.17
C ALA A 176 14.86 6.23 -8.56
N TYR A 177 15.37 5.19 -9.22
CA TYR A 177 15.99 5.30 -10.54
C TYR A 177 14.98 5.01 -11.64
N LYS A 178 14.19 6.02 -11.95
CA LYS A 178 13.20 5.96 -13.01
C LYS A 178 13.85 5.86 -14.39
N PHE A 179 13.09 5.42 -15.39
CA PHE A 179 13.55 5.41 -16.78
C PHE A 179 13.93 6.80 -17.26
N LYS A 180 14.85 6.86 -18.25
CA LYS A 180 15.23 8.11 -18.91
C LYS A 180 14.13 8.49 -19.92
N GLY A 181 13.40 9.55 -19.65
CA GLY A 181 12.35 10.05 -20.52
C GLY A 181 11.04 10.35 -19.78
N GLU A 182 10.02 10.68 -20.53
CA GLU A 182 8.69 10.98 -20.01
C GLU A 182 7.90 9.70 -19.83
N ALA A 183 7.30 9.50 -18.63
CA ALA A 183 6.43 8.37 -18.40
C ALA A 183 5.18 8.49 -19.26
N LYS A 184 4.84 7.43 -19.98
CA LYS A 184 3.58 7.35 -20.72
C LYS A 184 2.65 6.43 -19.94
N LEU A 185 1.59 7.00 -19.39
CA LEU A 185 0.56 6.24 -18.73
C LEU A 185 -0.42 5.69 -19.77
N ASP A 186 -0.77 4.42 -19.60
CA ASP A 186 -1.76 3.70 -20.38
C ASP A 186 -3.05 3.62 -19.56
N PHE A 187 -4.07 4.35 -20.01
CA PHE A 187 -5.38 4.45 -19.35
C PHE A 187 -6.46 3.73 -20.14
#